data_12295d88e230187d37b0af394ac68917
#
_entry.id   12295d88e230187d37b0af394ac68917
#
_cell.length_a   1.000
_cell.length_b   1.000
_cell.length_c   1.000
_cell.angle_alpha   90.00
_cell.angle_beta   90.00
_cell.angle_gamma   90.00
#
_symmetry.space_group_name_H-M   'P 1'
#
loop_
_entity.id
_entity.type
_entity.pdbx_description
1 polymer ?
#
loop_
_entity_poly.entity_id
_entity_poly.type
_entity_poly.pdbx_seq_one_letter_code
_entity_poly.pdbx_strand_id
1 'polypeptide(L)'
;MKIVYQGIPGSYSESCAKENYSGCETIACKTFDECFDKASQDSSIRAILPESNKTTGNIGIEYLVFKHRLNIYAEHFYQINHNLLGVPGAKIADIKDVYSHAQALSQSSEFLKNNNLIANVRADTAGSAKYVSETKDKSKAAIASVLSSKIYNLDIMRSNIQDDKKNMTRFLIMGKDIFQPEYNNNMKYVTSLLFKLKSKPAALYSALSGFALNGANLIKLQSFPEKNTFSSYFFLCEVDGHIENKKIQNSLEELGLHCDDMHVLGVFNADKLREK
;
A
#
# COMPACT_ATOMS: atom_id res chain seq x y z
N MET A 1 3.21 17.30 -10.38
CA MET A 1 2.20 16.34 -9.91
C MET A 1 2.13 16.42 -8.40
N LYS A 2 0.92 16.48 -7.84
CA LYS A 2 0.67 16.45 -6.40
C LYS A 2 0.29 15.04 -5.96
N ILE A 3 0.89 14.56 -4.87
CA ILE A 3 0.62 13.23 -4.33
C ILE A 3 0.22 13.36 -2.87
N VAL A 4 -1.01 12.97 -2.54
CA VAL A 4 -1.48 12.86 -1.16
C VAL A 4 -1.16 11.48 -0.59
N TYR A 5 -0.83 11.43 0.69
CA TYR A 5 -0.54 10.20 1.42
C TYR A 5 -1.03 10.28 2.86
N GLN A 6 -1.37 9.14 3.46
CA GLN A 6 -1.75 9.10 4.87
C GLN A 6 -0.50 9.08 5.75
N GLY A 7 -0.50 9.91 6.80
CA GLY A 7 0.57 10.02 7.79
C GLY A 7 1.13 11.43 7.90
N ILE A 8 2.37 11.52 8.37
CA ILE A 8 3.10 12.78 8.49
C ILE A 8 4.39 12.72 7.66
N PRO A 9 5.08 13.86 7.44
CA PRO A 9 6.35 13.89 6.72
C PRO A 9 7.35 12.85 7.27
N GLY A 10 8.01 12.14 6.38
CA GLY A 10 8.94 11.06 6.73
C GLY A 10 8.33 9.65 6.72
N SER A 11 7.03 9.49 6.48
CA SER A 11 6.40 8.17 6.39
C SER A 11 6.92 7.35 5.21
N TYR A 12 6.71 6.02 5.27
CA TYR A 12 7.06 5.13 4.14
C TYR A 12 6.24 5.42 2.89
N SER A 13 4.99 5.86 3.04
CA SER A 13 4.16 6.31 1.91
C SER A 13 4.78 7.50 1.18
N GLU A 14 5.25 8.50 1.93
CA GLU A 14 5.98 9.64 1.34
C GLU A 14 7.30 9.22 0.71
N SER A 15 8.04 8.31 1.36
CA SER A 15 9.29 7.79 0.83
C SER A 15 9.08 7.10 -0.52
N CYS A 16 8.05 6.25 -0.61
CA CYS A 16 7.66 5.59 -1.84
C CYS A 16 7.26 6.58 -2.94
N ALA A 17 6.49 7.63 -2.59
CA ALA A 17 6.11 8.68 -3.53
C ALA A 17 7.33 9.41 -4.11
N LYS A 18 8.25 9.85 -3.26
CA LYS A 18 9.44 10.61 -3.69
C LYS A 18 10.42 9.79 -4.50
N GLU A 19 10.55 8.50 -4.23
CA GLU A 19 11.44 7.60 -4.96
C GLU A 19 10.92 7.31 -6.37
N ASN A 20 9.60 7.10 -6.52
CA ASN A 20 9.01 6.75 -7.80
C ASN A 20 8.60 7.95 -8.66
N TYR A 21 8.40 9.13 -8.05
CA TYR A 21 7.90 10.33 -8.73
C TYR A 21 8.81 11.54 -8.41
N SER A 22 9.94 11.61 -9.10
CA SER A 22 10.90 12.72 -8.91
C SER A 22 10.23 14.09 -9.10
N GLY A 23 10.47 15.00 -8.14
CA GLY A 23 9.93 16.37 -8.18
C GLY A 23 8.43 16.47 -7.84
N CYS A 24 7.78 15.41 -7.36
CA CYS A 24 6.40 15.51 -6.89
C CYS A 24 6.31 16.35 -5.61
N GLU A 25 5.23 17.12 -5.52
CA GLU A 25 4.79 17.76 -4.27
C GLU A 25 4.01 16.74 -3.45
N THR A 26 4.47 16.44 -2.24
CA THR A 26 3.81 15.48 -1.34
C THR A 26 2.98 16.21 -0.29
N ILE A 27 1.73 15.76 -0.07
CA ILE A 27 0.78 16.38 0.87
C ILE A 27 0.34 15.31 1.88
N ALA A 28 0.65 15.55 3.15
CA ALA A 28 0.25 14.66 4.24
C ALA A 28 -1.25 14.80 4.56
N CYS A 29 -1.91 13.68 4.78
CA CYS A 29 -3.31 13.59 5.20
C CYS A 29 -3.40 12.80 6.51
N LYS A 30 -4.38 13.13 7.35
CA LYS A 30 -4.55 12.46 8.65
C LYS A 30 -5.12 11.05 8.51
N THR A 31 -6.00 10.84 7.54
CA THR A 31 -6.71 9.57 7.32
C THR A 31 -6.65 9.14 5.85
N PHE A 32 -6.94 7.85 5.60
CA PHE A 32 -7.12 7.36 4.24
C PHE A 32 -8.31 8.06 3.55
N ASP A 33 -9.45 8.25 4.25
CA ASP A 33 -10.60 8.97 3.69
C ASP A 33 -10.21 10.35 3.18
N GLU A 34 -9.41 11.13 3.93
CA GLU A 34 -8.94 12.44 3.47
C GLU A 34 -8.11 12.36 2.18
N CYS A 35 -7.27 11.32 2.03
CA CYS A 35 -6.53 11.09 0.80
C CYS A 35 -7.46 10.81 -0.39
N PHE A 36 -8.44 9.93 -0.18
CA PHE A 36 -9.44 9.59 -1.19
C PHE A 36 -10.29 10.80 -1.57
N ASP A 37 -10.76 11.59 -0.58
CA ASP A 37 -11.53 12.80 -0.82
C ASP A 37 -10.77 13.79 -1.70
N LYS A 38 -9.52 14.10 -1.36
CA LYS A 38 -8.69 15.04 -2.13
C LYS A 38 -8.45 14.54 -3.56
N ALA A 39 -8.11 13.26 -3.73
CA ALA A 39 -7.84 12.69 -5.04
C ALA A 39 -9.11 12.56 -5.91
N SER A 40 -10.29 12.42 -5.32
CA SER A 40 -11.57 12.34 -6.04
C SER A 40 -12.09 13.72 -6.49
N GLN A 41 -11.69 14.79 -5.80
CA GLN A 41 -12.13 16.16 -6.10
C GLN A 41 -11.29 16.86 -7.17
N ASP A 42 -9.99 16.52 -7.28
CA ASP A 42 -9.05 17.21 -8.16
C ASP A 42 -8.23 16.22 -9.01
N SER A 43 -8.40 16.27 -10.33
CA SER A 43 -7.69 15.44 -11.30
C SER A 43 -6.17 15.63 -11.31
N SER A 44 -5.65 16.73 -10.76
CA SER A 44 -4.21 16.98 -10.66
C SER A 44 -3.57 16.27 -9.45
N ILE A 45 -4.39 15.74 -8.54
CA ILE A 45 -3.96 15.05 -7.31
C ILE A 45 -4.01 13.53 -7.52
N ARG A 46 -2.98 12.83 -7.07
CA ARG A 46 -2.92 11.37 -6.97
C ARG A 46 -2.82 10.97 -5.49
N ALA A 47 -3.46 9.88 -5.12
CA ALA A 47 -3.26 9.27 -3.80
C ALA A 47 -2.27 8.12 -3.89
N ILE A 48 -1.28 8.08 -2.99
CA ILE A 48 -0.43 6.91 -2.78
C ILE A 48 -0.79 6.27 -1.45
N LEU A 49 -1.31 5.05 -1.47
CA LEU A 49 -1.80 4.38 -0.28
C LEU A 49 -1.28 2.94 -0.21
N PRO A 50 -0.88 2.47 0.98
CA PRO A 50 -0.51 1.09 1.18
C PRO A 50 -1.76 0.21 1.04
N GLU A 51 -1.65 -0.86 0.25
CA GLU A 51 -2.73 -1.81 0.01
C GLU A 51 -2.51 -3.11 0.77
N SER A 52 -1.28 -3.61 0.73
CA SER A 52 -0.89 -4.82 1.44
C SER A 52 0.58 -4.78 1.85
N ASN A 53 0.91 -5.50 2.91
CA ASN A 53 2.28 -5.72 3.33
C ASN A 53 2.57 -7.21 3.39
N LYS A 54 3.74 -7.63 2.95
CA LYS A 54 4.13 -9.04 2.82
C LYS A 54 4.04 -9.80 4.15
N THR A 55 4.30 -9.13 5.27
CA THR A 55 4.33 -9.73 6.61
C THR A 55 2.96 -9.70 7.30
N THR A 56 2.18 -8.63 7.12
CA THR A 56 0.92 -8.41 7.84
C THR A 56 -0.33 -8.58 6.99
N GLY A 57 -0.15 -8.77 5.68
CA GLY A 57 -1.26 -8.98 4.76
C GLY A 57 -1.96 -7.70 4.35
N ASN A 58 -3.26 -7.79 4.13
CA ASN A 58 -4.09 -6.72 3.61
C ASN A 58 -4.31 -5.59 4.62
N ILE A 59 -4.33 -4.33 4.14
CA ILE A 59 -4.50 -3.12 4.96
C ILE A 59 -5.96 -2.67 5.03
N GLY A 60 -6.81 -3.13 4.10
CA GLY A 60 -8.26 -2.91 4.18
C GLY A 60 -8.74 -1.60 3.55
N ILE A 61 -8.12 -1.15 2.46
CA ILE A 61 -8.56 0.07 1.73
C ILE A 61 -9.65 -0.20 0.68
N GLU A 62 -10.06 -1.43 0.44
CA GLU A 62 -10.94 -1.85 -0.66
C GLU A 62 -12.29 -1.13 -0.61
N TYR A 63 -12.85 -0.97 0.59
CA TYR A 63 -14.10 -0.23 0.75
C TYR A 63 -13.97 1.24 0.32
N LEU A 64 -12.83 1.88 0.59
CA LEU A 64 -12.59 3.26 0.19
C LEU A 64 -12.39 3.37 -1.33
N VAL A 65 -11.71 2.41 -1.95
CA VAL A 65 -11.60 2.34 -3.41
C VAL A 65 -13.00 2.27 -4.05
N PHE A 66 -13.86 1.39 -3.51
CA PHE A 66 -15.25 1.28 -3.95
C PHE A 66 -16.04 2.59 -3.73
N LYS A 67 -15.98 3.13 -2.51
CA LYS A 67 -16.74 4.33 -2.11
C LYS A 67 -16.42 5.55 -2.98
N HIS A 68 -15.14 5.78 -3.25
CA HIS A 68 -14.66 6.98 -3.97
C HIS A 68 -14.48 6.77 -5.46
N ARG A 69 -14.56 5.52 -5.95
CA ARG A 69 -14.43 5.14 -7.36
C ARG A 69 -13.19 5.75 -8.03
N LEU A 70 -12.06 5.74 -7.31
CA LEU A 70 -10.80 6.14 -7.88
C LEU A 70 -10.26 5.07 -8.81
N ASN A 71 -9.60 5.50 -9.88
CA ASN A 71 -8.92 4.62 -10.82
C ASN A 71 -7.48 4.36 -10.35
N ILE A 72 -7.03 3.11 -10.47
CA ILE A 72 -5.68 2.69 -10.13
C ILE A 72 -4.80 2.91 -11.37
N TYR A 73 -3.72 3.68 -11.22
CA TYR A 73 -2.78 4.02 -12.29
C TYR A 73 -1.51 3.21 -12.29
N ALA A 74 -1.08 2.81 -11.09
CA ALA A 74 0.15 2.05 -10.90
C ALA A 74 0.15 1.34 -9.55
N GLU A 75 1.04 0.37 -9.44
CA GLU A 75 1.45 -0.22 -8.17
C GLU A 75 2.95 -0.04 -7.98
N HIS A 76 3.39 0.03 -6.74
CA HIS A 76 4.81 0.01 -6.36
C HIS A 76 5.03 -0.92 -5.19
N PHE A 77 5.92 -1.88 -5.37
CA PHE A 77 6.42 -2.69 -4.26
C PHE A 77 7.61 -1.97 -3.64
N TYR A 78 7.41 -1.47 -2.43
CA TYR A 78 8.40 -0.68 -1.72
C TYR A 78 8.99 -1.48 -0.56
N GLN A 79 10.31 -1.63 -0.54
CA GLN A 79 10.99 -2.32 0.54
C GLN A 79 10.97 -1.49 1.81
N ILE A 80 10.48 -2.07 2.91
CA ILE A 80 10.41 -1.40 4.20
C ILE A 80 11.70 -1.67 4.96
N ASN A 81 12.58 -0.68 4.97
CA ASN A 81 13.85 -0.72 5.70
C ASN A 81 13.71 0.06 7.00
N HIS A 82 13.70 -0.65 8.12
CA HIS A 82 13.65 -0.04 9.44
C HIS A 82 15.04 0.39 9.88
N ASN A 83 15.16 1.65 10.35
CA ASN A 83 16.42 2.19 10.85
C ASN A 83 16.24 2.68 12.29
N LEU A 84 17.23 2.44 13.13
CA LEU A 84 17.29 3.04 14.46
C LEU A 84 17.81 4.46 14.32
N LEU A 85 17.00 5.43 14.72
CA LEU A 85 17.28 6.86 14.62
C LEU A 85 17.42 7.46 16.00
N GLY A 86 18.50 8.19 16.25
CA GLY A 86 18.73 8.89 17.51
C GLY A 86 19.07 10.35 17.29
N VAL A 87 19.05 11.15 18.36
CA VAL A 87 19.48 12.55 18.29
C VAL A 87 20.98 12.62 17.96
N PRO A 88 21.45 13.69 17.27
CA PRO A 88 22.84 13.81 16.89
C PRO A 88 23.81 13.63 18.03
N GLY A 89 24.83 12.80 17.81
CA GLY A 89 25.87 12.49 18.78
C GLY A 89 25.43 11.53 19.91
N ALA A 90 24.25 10.88 19.83
CA ALA A 90 23.91 9.75 20.68
C ALA A 90 24.65 8.48 20.20
N LYS A 91 24.96 7.58 21.13
CA LYS A 91 25.56 6.27 20.82
C LYS A 91 24.53 5.16 21.13
N ILE A 92 24.62 4.02 20.45
CA ILE A 92 23.70 2.89 20.70
C ILE A 92 23.71 2.47 22.18
N ALA A 93 24.87 2.52 22.82
CA ALA A 93 25.01 2.20 24.23
C ALA A 93 24.26 3.16 25.18
N ASP A 94 23.93 4.35 24.74
CA ASP A 94 23.17 5.33 25.54
C ASP A 94 21.66 5.06 25.47
N ILE A 95 21.19 4.33 24.43
CA ILE A 95 19.77 4.13 24.17
C ILE A 95 19.18 3.12 25.17
N LYS A 96 18.04 3.50 25.73
CA LYS A 96 17.21 2.66 26.61
C LYS A 96 15.84 2.41 25.96
N ASP A 97 15.20 3.46 25.48
CA ASP A 97 13.83 3.47 25.00
C ASP A 97 13.77 3.65 23.49
N VAL A 98 13.05 2.76 22.80
CA VAL A 98 12.85 2.81 21.35
C VAL A 98 11.37 2.96 21.04
N TYR A 99 11.02 3.99 20.27
CA TYR A 99 9.66 4.39 19.94
C TYR A 99 9.34 4.07 18.49
N SER A 100 8.20 3.45 18.21
CA SER A 100 7.68 3.27 16.87
C SER A 100 6.23 2.77 16.86
N HIS A 101 5.66 2.59 15.67
CA HIS A 101 4.43 1.84 15.49
C HIS A 101 4.62 0.38 15.93
N ALA A 102 3.58 -0.23 16.51
CA ALA A 102 3.63 -1.59 17.04
C ALA A 102 4.20 -2.61 16.03
N GLN A 103 3.80 -2.50 14.77
CA GLN A 103 4.28 -3.38 13.70
C GLN A 103 5.79 -3.24 13.45
N ALA A 104 6.32 -2.02 13.41
CA ALA A 104 7.75 -1.80 13.18
C ALA A 104 8.60 -2.30 14.37
N LEU A 105 8.10 -2.15 15.60
CA LEU A 105 8.74 -2.72 16.80
C LEU A 105 8.75 -4.25 16.73
N SER A 106 7.63 -4.87 16.40
CA SER A 106 7.52 -6.32 16.24
C SER A 106 8.44 -6.85 15.13
N GLN A 107 8.53 -6.15 14.01
CA GLN A 107 9.40 -6.51 12.87
C GLN A 107 10.90 -6.25 13.13
N SER A 108 11.27 -5.69 14.27
CA SER A 108 12.66 -5.43 14.70
C SER A 108 12.94 -6.06 16.08
N SER A 109 12.17 -7.06 16.46
CA SER A 109 12.16 -7.64 17.80
C SER A 109 13.49 -8.29 18.18
N GLU A 110 14.16 -8.97 17.24
CA GLU A 110 15.46 -9.59 17.45
C GLU A 110 16.54 -8.52 17.76
N PHE A 111 16.54 -7.44 16.98
CA PHE A 111 17.46 -6.33 17.20
C PHE A 111 17.26 -5.67 18.57
N LEU A 112 16.01 -5.40 18.95
CA LEU A 112 15.67 -4.79 20.24
C LEU A 112 16.10 -5.67 21.39
N LYS A 113 15.82 -6.97 21.33
CA LYS A 113 16.19 -7.96 22.35
C LYS A 113 17.71 -8.07 22.51
N ASN A 114 18.44 -8.20 21.40
CA ASN A 114 19.88 -8.38 21.41
C ASN A 114 20.66 -7.17 21.96
N ASN A 115 20.02 -5.97 21.95
CA ASN A 115 20.60 -4.75 22.50
C ASN A 115 19.96 -4.32 23.83
N ASN A 116 19.09 -5.13 24.45
CA ASN A 116 18.36 -4.83 25.69
C ASN A 116 17.58 -3.51 25.65
N LEU A 117 16.94 -3.20 24.50
CA LEU A 117 16.20 -1.98 24.26
C LEU A 117 14.71 -2.16 24.61
N ILE A 118 14.12 -1.15 25.24
CA ILE A 118 12.71 -1.15 25.65
C ILE A 118 11.84 -0.60 24.52
N ALA A 119 10.91 -1.42 24.04
CA ALA A 119 9.97 -1.03 22.97
C ALA A 119 8.81 -0.20 23.53
N ASN A 120 8.59 0.98 22.97
CA ASN A 120 7.50 1.90 23.32
C ASN A 120 6.60 2.17 22.12
N VAL A 121 5.34 1.72 22.17
CA VAL A 121 4.40 1.85 21.06
C VAL A 121 3.89 3.29 20.92
N ARG A 122 3.89 3.80 19.68
CA ARG A 122 3.27 5.06 19.29
C ARG A 122 2.39 4.88 18.04
N ALA A 123 1.67 5.93 17.66
CA ALA A 123 0.69 5.90 16.57
C ALA A 123 1.32 5.55 15.20
N ASP A 124 2.54 6.03 14.92
CA ASP A 124 3.22 5.81 13.65
C ASP A 124 4.75 5.95 13.76
N THR A 125 5.47 5.51 12.72
CA THR A 125 6.94 5.50 12.68
C THR A 125 7.54 6.90 12.57
N ALA A 126 7.01 7.73 11.67
CA ALA A 126 7.53 9.08 11.42
C ALA A 126 7.24 10.03 12.60
N GLY A 127 6.05 9.88 13.25
CA GLY A 127 5.71 10.59 14.48
C GLY A 127 6.60 10.22 15.65
N SER A 128 7.07 8.98 15.68
CA SER A 128 8.06 8.54 16.68
C SER A 128 9.41 9.21 16.44
N ALA A 129 9.85 9.32 15.19
CA ALA A 129 11.08 10.05 14.85
C ALA A 129 10.96 11.54 15.20
N LYS A 130 9.84 12.18 14.87
CA LYS A 130 9.56 13.56 15.28
C LYS A 130 9.65 13.74 16.80
N TYR A 131 9.00 12.85 17.54
CA TYR A 131 9.02 12.88 19.01
C TYR A 131 10.44 12.78 19.58
N VAL A 132 11.25 11.83 19.09
CA VAL A 132 12.64 11.67 19.55
C VAL A 132 13.46 12.93 19.26
N SER A 133 13.29 13.52 18.08
CA SER A 133 13.94 14.79 17.71
C SER A 133 13.59 15.93 18.67
N GLU A 134 12.30 16.05 19.04
CA GLU A 134 11.81 17.10 19.93
C GLU A 134 12.29 16.93 21.38
N THR A 135 12.45 15.71 21.88
CA THR A 135 12.91 15.44 23.26
C THR A 135 14.37 15.79 23.48
N LYS A 136 15.21 15.73 22.44
CA LYS A 136 16.67 15.90 22.51
C LYS A 136 17.36 14.99 23.50
N ASP A 137 16.73 13.88 23.89
CA ASP A 137 17.19 12.94 24.89
C ASP A 137 18.00 11.83 24.23
N LYS A 138 19.28 11.73 24.58
CA LYS A 138 20.21 10.74 24.01
C LYS A 138 19.89 9.29 24.41
N SER A 139 19.05 9.09 25.42
CA SER A 139 18.61 7.74 25.83
C SER A 139 17.44 7.20 25.01
N LYS A 140 16.90 8.00 24.08
CA LYS A 140 15.74 7.67 23.25
C LYS A 140 16.11 7.52 21.78
N ALA A 141 15.50 6.53 21.14
CA ALA A 141 15.60 6.33 19.70
C ALA A 141 14.23 6.05 19.09
N ALA A 142 14.13 6.18 17.78
CA ALA A 142 12.95 5.80 17.01
C ALA A 142 13.30 4.76 15.94
N ILE A 143 12.33 3.90 15.60
CA ILE A 143 12.42 3.08 14.39
C ILE A 143 11.59 3.76 13.32
N ALA A 144 12.26 4.20 12.23
CA ALA A 144 11.59 4.88 11.14
C ALA A 144 12.37 4.79 9.80
N SER A 145 11.89 5.50 8.78
CA SER A 145 12.48 5.56 7.45
C SER A 145 13.76 6.42 7.42
N VAL A 146 14.59 6.25 6.40
CA VAL A 146 15.71 7.16 6.09
C VAL A 146 15.22 8.59 5.84
N LEU A 147 14.04 8.75 5.24
CA LEU A 147 13.45 10.07 5.01
C LEU A 147 13.14 10.80 6.33
N SER A 148 12.65 10.06 7.33
CA SER A 148 12.43 10.61 8.67
C SER A 148 13.73 11.14 9.32
N SER A 149 14.86 10.45 9.14
CA SER A 149 16.14 10.94 9.69
C SER A 149 16.53 12.30 9.10
N LYS A 150 16.33 12.49 7.80
CA LYS A 150 16.63 13.74 7.11
C LYS A 150 15.71 14.89 7.52
N ILE A 151 14.38 14.61 7.61
CA ILE A 151 13.38 15.63 7.94
C ILE A 151 13.50 16.09 9.39
N TYR A 152 13.74 15.16 10.32
CA TYR A 152 13.78 15.46 11.76
C TYR A 152 15.19 15.63 12.32
N ASN A 153 16.21 15.71 11.45
CA ASN A 153 17.62 15.89 11.84
C ASN A 153 18.06 14.87 12.90
N LEU A 154 17.86 13.59 12.61
CA LEU A 154 18.29 12.46 13.45
C LEU A 154 19.40 11.69 12.76
N ASP A 155 20.36 11.18 13.55
CA ASP A 155 21.40 10.30 13.06
C ASP A 155 20.86 8.88 12.87
N ILE A 156 21.24 8.22 11.78
CA ILE A 156 20.99 6.80 11.58
C ILE A 156 22.04 6.01 12.37
N MET A 157 21.66 5.51 13.52
CA MET A 157 22.53 4.76 14.41
C MET A 157 22.78 3.32 13.91
N ARG A 158 21.76 2.71 13.31
CA ARG A 158 21.83 1.40 12.67
C ARG A 158 20.77 1.31 11.56
N SER A 159 21.20 0.85 10.40
CA SER A 159 20.29 0.63 9.25
C SER A 159 19.84 -0.83 9.18
N ASN A 160 18.65 -1.02 8.54
CA ASN A 160 18.12 -2.33 8.17
C ASN A 160 18.02 -3.31 9.37
N ILE A 161 17.39 -2.82 10.45
CA ILE A 161 17.23 -3.59 11.70
C ILE A 161 16.02 -4.51 11.71
N GLN A 162 15.22 -4.55 10.64
CA GLN A 162 14.08 -5.46 10.52
C GLN A 162 14.55 -6.93 10.47
N ASP A 163 13.79 -7.81 11.12
CA ASP A 163 14.05 -9.25 11.23
C ASP A 163 13.92 -9.92 9.85
N ASP A 164 12.88 -9.56 9.05
CA ASP A 164 12.73 -10.00 7.67
C ASP A 164 13.26 -8.94 6.67
N LYS A 165 14.36 -9.25 6.02
CA LYS A 165 14.96 -8.40 4.98
C LYS A 165 14.13 -8.29 3.69
N LYS A 166 13.11 -9.14 3.53
CA LYS A 166 12.19 -9.14 2.38
C LYS A 166 10.86 -8.46 2.70
N ASN A 167 10.79 -7.69 3.79
CA ASN A 167 9.61 -6.93 4.16
C ASN A 167 9.29 -5.87 3.09
N MET A 168 8.17 -6.05 2.40
CA MET A 168 7.70 -5.16 1.34
C MET A 168 6.25 -4.74 1.58
N THR A 169 5.96 -3.50 1.24
CA THR A 169 4.59 -2.98 1.18
C THR A 169 4.25 -2.65 -0.27
N ARG A 170 3.12 -3.12 -0.72
CA ARG A 170 2.53 -2.73 -2.00
C ARG A 170 1.75 -1.45 -1.80
N PHE A 171 2.09 -0.42 -2.57
CA PHE A 171 1.38 0.84 -2.66
C PHE A 171 0.63 0.93 -3.98
N LEU A 172 -0.58 1.47 -3.95
CA LEU A 172 -1.35 1.81 -5.14
C LEU A 172 -1.32 3.32 -5.36
N ILE A 173 -1.16 3.72 -6.62
CA ILE A 173 -1.34 5.10 -7.07
C ILE A 173 -2.71 5.20 -7.70
N MET A 174 -3.53 6.09 -7.15
CA MET A 174 -4.93 6.24 -7.56
C MET A 174 -5.26 7.70 -7.85
N GLY A 175 -6.24 7.92 -8.72
CA GLY A 175 -6.75 9.24 -9.05
C GLY A 175 -8.12 9.19 -9.70
N LYS A 176 -8.67 10.37 -10.00
CA LYS A 176 -10.03 10.56 -10.48
C LYS A 176 -10.23 10.10 -11.93
N ASP A 177 -9.29 10.44 -12.80
CA ASP A 177 -9.44 10.20 -14.22
C ASP A 177 -9.13 8.75 -14.58
N ILE A 178 -9.71 8.26 -15.66
CA ILE A 178 -9.37 6.96 -16.21
C ILE A 178 -8.01 7.07 -16.89
N PHE A 179 -7.10 6.18 -16.52
CA PHE A 179 -5.81 6.02 -17.18
C PHE A 179 -5.65 4.56 -17.57
N GLN A 180 -5.24 4.34 -18.80
CA GLN A 180 -4.95 3.01 -19.33
C GLN A 180 -3.68 3.11 -20.18
N PRO A 181 -2.64 2.32 -19.90
CA PRO A 181 -1.47 2.24 -20.75
C PRO A 181 -1.84 1.64 -22.11
N GLU A 182 -1.09 2.00 -23.16
CA GLU A 182 -1.21 1.32 -24.45
C GLU A 182 -0.83 -0.15 -24.33
N TYR A 183 -1.61 -1.02 -24.99
CA TYR A 183 -1.35 -2.44 -24.97
C TYR A 183 -0.09 -2.80 -25.77
N ASN A 184 0.82 -3.51 -25.13
CA ASN A 184 2.04 -4.03 -25.74
C ASN A 184 2.28 -5.46 -25.25
N ASN A 185 2.37 -6.41 -26.15
CA ASN A 185 2.55 -7.85 -25.84
C ASN A 185 3.83 -8.16 -25.06
N ASN A 186 4.83 -7.26 -25.10
CA ASN A 186 6.10 -7.44 -24.38
C ASN A 186 6.07 -6.88 -22.97
N MET A 187 4.96 -6.29 -22.55
CA MET A 187 4.79 -5.70 -21.22
C MET A 187 3.85 -6.57 -20.38
N LYS A 188 4.08 -6.56 -19.08
CA LYS A 188 3.19 -7.23 -18.11
C LYS A 188 2.25 -6.19 -17.51
N TYR A 189 0.98 -6.57 -17.42
CA TYR A 189 -0.08 -5.69 -16.92
C TYR A 189 -0.88 -6.38 -15.82
N VAL A 190 -1.53 -5.57 -15.03
CA VAL A 190 -2.55 -5.98 -14.08
C VAL A 190 -3.84 -5.25 -14.43
N THR A 191 -4.93 -5.99 -14.55
CA THR A 191 -6.29 -5.45 -14.61
C THR A 191 -6.96 -5.67 -13.26
N SER A 192 -7.33 -4.58 -12.59
CA SER A 192 -8.02 -4.61 -11.29
C SER A 192 -9.52 -4.36 -11.50
N LEU A 193 -10.34 -5.19 -10.88
CA LEU A 193 -11.79 -5.24 -11.05
C LEU A 193 -12.49 -5.21 -9.70
N LEU A 194 -13.64 -4.56 -9.67
CA LEU A 194 -14.60 -4.65 -8.60
C LEU A 194 -15.91 -5.18 -9.17
N PHE A 195 -16.49 -6.20 -8.56
CA PHE A 195 -17.77 -6.73 -9.02
C PHE A 195 -18.64 -7.22 -7.86
N LYS A 196 -19.95 -7.25 -8.13
CA LYS A 196 -20.98 -7.80 -7.26
C LYS A 196 -21.72 -8.90 -8.00
N LEU A 197 -21.84 -10.08 -7.39
CA LEU A 197 -22.48 -11.22 -8.03
C LEU A 197 -23.99 -11.23 -7.82
N LYS A 198 -24.69 -11.78 -8.78
CA LYS A 198 -26.11 -12.18 -8.64
C LYS A 198 -26.24 -13.19 -7.51
N SER A 199 -27.21 -12.98 -6.63
CA SER A 199 -27.45 -13.87 -5.49
C SER A 199 -28.10 -15.18 -5.95
N LYS A 200 -27.28 -16.18 -6.25
CA LYS A 200 -27.71 -17.54 -6.65
C LYS A 200 -26.69 -18.57 -6.20
N PRO A 201 -27.09 -19.86 -6.04
CA PRO A 201 -26.15 -20.94 -5.76
C PRO A 201 -25.04 -21.00 -6.81
N ALA A 202 -23.82 -21.31 -6.36
CA ALA A 202 -22.62 -21.41 -7.19
C ALA A 202 -22.23 -20.14 -7.98
N ALA A 203 -22.74 -18.95 -7.61
CA ALA A 203 -22.50 -17.71 -8.34
C ALA A 203 -21.01 -17.40 -8.51
N LEU A 204 -20.23 -17.52 -7.44
CA LEU A 204 -18.77 -17.27 -7.49
C LEU A 204 -18.04 -18.27 -8.39
N TYR A 205 -18.38 -19.56 -8.29
CA TYR A 205 -17.82 -20.59 -9.15
C TYR A 205 -18.08 -20.30 -10.63
N SER A 206 -19.35 -20.03 -10.98
CA SER A 206 -19.74 -19.69 -12.35
C SER A 206 -19.05 -18.42 -12.87
N ALA A 207 -18.94 -17.39 -12.02
CA ALA A 207 -18.28 -16.13 -12.37
C ALA A 207 -16.79 -16.29 -12.64
N LEU A 208 -16.11 -17.15 -11.88
CA LEU A 208 -14.67 -17.39 -12.03
C LEU A 208 -14.33 -18.42 -13.14
N SER A 209 -15.30 -19.21 -13.60
CA SER A 209 -15.06 -20.21 -14.65
C SER A 209 -14.53 -19.61 -15.94
N GLY A 210 -14.98 -18.39 -16.30
CA GLY A 210 -14.52 -17.69 -17.49
C GLY A 210 -13.02 -17.41 -17.50
N PHE A 211 -12.42 -17.13 -16.37
CA PHE A 211 -10.97 -16.94 -16.27
C PHE A 211 -10.21 -18.26 -16.53
N ALA A 212 -10.67 -19.35 -15.93
CA ALA A 212 -10.06 -20.67 -16.11
C ALA A 212 -10.18 -21.15 -17.57
N LEU A 213 -11.37 -21.02 -18.17
CA LEU A 213 -11.63 -21.47 -19.55
C LEU A 213 -10.84 -20.67 -20.59
N ASN A 214 -10.62 -19.39 -20.36
CA ASN A 214 -9.85 -18.54 -21.26
C ASN A 214 -8.34 -18.49 -20.92
N GLY A 215 -7.87 -19.21 -19.88
CA GLY A 215 -6.48 -19.24 -19.47
C GLY A 215 -5.98 -17.88 -18.94
N ALA A 216 -6.87 -17.11 -18.28
CA ALA A 216 -6.52 -15.88 -17.57
C ALA A 216 -6.19 -16.19 -16.11
N ASN A 217 -5.06 -15.69 -15.61
CA ASN A 217 -4.60 -15.94 -14.25
C ASN A 217 -5.11 -14.88 -13.29
N LEU A 218 -5.80 -15.33 -12.22
CA LEU A 218 -6.19 -14.48 -11.12
C LEU A 218 -5.03 -14.38 -10.12
N ILE A 219 -4.60 -13.16 -9.82
CA ILE A 219 -3.48 -12.88 -8.90
C ILE A 219 -3.95 -12.32 -7.56
N LYS A 220 -5.20 -11.87 -7.48
CA LYS A 220 -5.87 -11.48 -6.24
C LYS A 220 -7.37 -11.75 -6.34
N LEU A 221 -7.96 -12.24 -5.26
CA LEU A 221 -9.41 -12.30 -5.08
C LEU A 221 -9.72 -12.06 -3.60
N GLN A 222 -10.51 -11.05 -3.33
CA GLN A 222 -10.88 -10.65 -1.99
C GLN A 222 -12.35 -10.24 -1.94
N SER A 223 -13.10 -10.76 -0.97
CA SER A 223 -14.47 -10.33 -0.72
C SER A 223 -14.52 -9.36 0.45
N PHE A 224 -15.45 -8.42 0.39
CA PHE A 224 -15.81 -7.54 1.50
C PHE A 224 -17.32 -7.27 1.50
N PRO A 225 -17.95 -7.13 2.68
CA PRO A 225 -19.40 -6.93 2.76
C PRO A 225 -19.80 -5.57 2.18
N GLU A 226 -20.93 -5.51 1.53
CA GLU A 226 -21.59 -4.26 1.22
C GLU A 226 -22.00 -3.57 2.52
N LYS A 227 -21.81 -2.25 2.59
CA LYS A 227 -22.12 -1.48 3.81
C LYS A 227 -23.57 -1.68 4.24
N ASN A 228 -23.77 -1.90 5.53
CA ASN A 228 -25.07 -2.11 6.16
C ASN A 228 -25.82 -3.39 5.77
N THR A 229 -25.12 -4.39 5.21
CA THR A 229 -25.70 -5.70 4.92
C THR A 229 -24.70 -6.82 5.22
N PHE A 230 -25.22 -7.99 5.63
CA PHE A 230 -24.44 -9.22 5.79
C PHE A 230 -24.74 -10.25 4.69
N SER A 231 -25.62 -9.91 3.76
CA SER A 231 -26.07 -10.83 2.70
C SER A 231 -25.56 -10.48 1.32
N SER A 232 -24.86 -9.35 1.16
CA SER A 232 -24.31 -8.88 -0.11
C SER A 232 -22.82 -8.56 0.02
N TYR A 233 -22.04 -9.02 -0.97
CA TYR A 233 -20.59 -8.87 -0.98
C TYR A 233 -20.12 -8.32 -2.31
N PHE A 234 -19.14 -7.43 -2.24
CA PHE A 234 -18.29 -7.07 -3.36
C PHE A 234 -17.03 -7.93 -3.40
N PHE A 235 -16.53 -8.13 -4.60
CA PHE A 235 -15.30 -8.84 -4.84
C PHE A 235 -14.30 -7.92 -5.55
N LEU A 236 -13.14 -7.74 -4.94
CA LEU A 236 -11.98 -7.15 -5.59
C LEU A 236 -11.16 -8.28 -6.20
N CYS A 237 -10.91 -8.19 -7.49
CA CYS A 237 -10.16 -9.17 -8.23
C CYS A 237 -9.06 -8.48 -9.05
N GLU A 238 -7.89 -9.09 -9.11
CA GLU A 238 -6.83 -8.68 -10.03
C GLU A 238 -6.48 -9.84 -10.95
N VAL A 239 -6.34 -9.51 -12.23
CA VAL A 239 -6.03 -10.46 -13.30
C VAL A 239 -4.70 -10.07 -13.91
N ASP A 240 -3.86 -11.07 -14.16
CA ASP A 240 -2.60 -10.91 -14.87
C ASP A 240 -2.88 -10.71 -16.38
N GLY A 241 -2.74 -9.50 -16.84
CA GLY A 241 -2.93 -9.12 -18.24
C GLY A 241 -3.62 -7.78 -18.45
N HIS A 242 -3.57 -7.30 -19.70
CA HIS A 242 -4.19 -6.07 -20.16
C HIS A 242 -5.62 -6.34 -20.64
N ILE A 243 -6.53 -5.41 -20.43
CA ILE A 243 -7.95 -5.52 -20.83
C ILE A 243 -8.14 -5.74 -22.34
N GLU A 244 -7.21 -5.28 -23.18
CA GLU A 244 -7.25 -5.50 -24.63
C GLU A 244 -6.72 -6.88 -25.06
N ASN A 245 -6.14 -7.66 -24.16
CA ASN A 245 -5.79 -9.05 -24.44
C ASN A 245 -7.06 -9.88 -24.59
N LYS A 246 -7.18 -10.63 -25.70
CA LYS A 246 -8.41 -11.38 -26.02
C LYS A 246 -8.83 -12.36 -24.94
N LYS A 247 -7.88 -13.00 -24.24
CA LYS A 247 -8.19 -13.89 -23.11
C LYS A 247 -8.86 -13.13 -21.96
N ILE A 248 -8.36 -11.93 -21.64
CA ILE A 248 -8.92 -11.09 -20.60
C ILE A 248 -10.30 -10.57 -21.02
N GLN A 249 -10.46 -10.08 -22.26
CA GLN A 249 -11.77 -9.64 -22.78
C GLN A 249 -12.83 -10.72 -22.63
N ASN A 250 -12.58 -11.92 -23.16
CA ASN A 250 -13.52 -13.03 -23.07
C ASN A 250 -13.86 -13.39 -21.62
N SER A 251 -12.84 -13.38 -20.72
CA SER A 251 -13.07 -13.65 -19.30
C SER A 251 -13.95 -12.59 -18.64
N LEU A 252 -13.77 -11.32 -18.98
CA LEU A 252 -14.58 -10.21 -18.44
C LEU A 252 -16.00 -10.21 -18.98
N GLU A 253 -16.19 -10.52 -20.27
CA GLU A 253 -17.51 -10.70 -20.87
C GLU A 253 -18.29 -11.79 -20.13
N GLU A 254 -17.66 -12.95 -19.88
CA GLU A 254 -18.29 -14.05 -19.15
C GLU A 254 -18.57 -13.71 -17.68
N LEU A 255 -17.62 -13.07 -17.00
CA LEU A 255 -17.84 -12.56 -15.64
C LEU A 255 -19.06 -11.66 -15.57
N GLY A 256 -19.23 -10.74 -16.54
CA GLY A 256 -20.34 -9.80 -16.60
C GLY A 256 -21.71 -10.47 -16.65
N LEU A 257 -21.86 -11.66 -17.24
CA LEU A 257 -23.13 -12.41 -17.27
C LEU A 257 -23.59 -12.84 -15.86
N HIS A 258 -22.66 -12.95 -14.93
CA HIS A 258 -22.90 -13.42 -13.55
C HIS A 258 -22.96 -12.26 -12.52
N CYS A 259 -22.69 -11.03 -12.94
CA CYS A 259 -22.65 -9.85 -12.07
C CYS A 259 -23.93 -9.04 -12.11
N ASP A 260 -24.28 -8.41 -10.98
CA ASP A 260 -25.24 -7.30 -10.91
C ASP A 260 -24.54 -5.98 -11.20
N ASP A 261 -23.26 -5.88 -10.83
CA ASP A 261 -22.43 -4.71 -11.05
C ASP A 261 -20.97 -5.12 -11.28
N MET A 262 -20.27 -4.45 -12.19
CA MET A 262 -18.86 -4.70 -12.48
C MET A 262 -18.15 -3.42 -12.95
N HIS A 263 -17.04 -3.09 -12.32
CA HIS A 263 -16.20 -1.95 -12.65
C HIS A 263 -14.74 -2.35 -12.83
N VAL A 264 -14.11 -1.85 -13.89
CA VAL A 264 -12.66 -1.86 -14.02
C VAL A 264 -12.11 -0.70 -13.20
N LEU A 265 -11.37 -1.01 -12.15
CA LEU A 265 -10.73 -0.01 -11.29
C LEU A 265 -9.44 0.54 -11.89
N GLY A 266 -8.82 -0.19 -12.80
CA GLY A 266 -7.63 0.25 -13.51
C GLY A 266 -6.94 -0.87 -14.25
N VAL A 267 -6.20 -0.46 -15.28
CA VAL A 267 -5.24 -1.29 -16.02
C VAL A 267 -3.90 -0.60 -15.90
N PHE A 268 -2.89 -1.30 -15.41
CA PHE A 268 -1.58 -0.70 -15.15
C PHE A 268 -0.45 -1.69 -15.39
N ASN A 269 0.75 -1.16 -15.60
CA ASN A 269 1.93 -1.99 -15.73
C ASN A 269 2.24 -2.70 -14.41
N ALA A 270 2.48 -3.99 -14.46
CA ALA A 270 2.93 -4.76 -13.30
C ALA A 270 4.30 -4.24 -12.83
N ASP A 271 4.45 -4.05 -11.53
CA ASP A 271 5.74 -3.67 -10.95
C ASP A 271 6.77 -4.78 -11.13
N LYS A 272 8.02 -4.42 -11.40
CA LYS A 272 9.14 -5.35 -11.63
C LYS A 272 9.43 -6.28 -10.45
N LEU A 273 9.02 -5.90 -9.24
CA LEU A 273 9.22 -6.67 -8.03
C LEU A 273 8.07 -7.64 -7.71
N ARG A 274 6.98 -7.61 -8.49
CA ARG A 274 5.83 -8.51 -8.29
C ARG A 274 6.22 -9.99 -8.37
N GLU A 275 7.26 -10.34 -9.12
CA GLU A 275 7.71 -11.71 -9.36
C GLU A 275 8.87 -12.17 -8.44
N LYS A 276 9.29 -11.32 -7.50
CA LYS A 276 10.35 -11.62 -6.53
C LYS A 276 9.77 -11.90 -5.16
#